data_28448216c47682cd633098801a7eecc4
#
_entry.id   28448216c47682cd633098801a7eecc4
#
_cell.length_a   1.000
_cell.length_b   1.000
_cell.length_c   1.000
_cell.angle_alpha   90.00
_cell.angle_beta   90.00
_cell.angle_gamma   90.00
#
_symmetry.space_group_name_H-M   'P 1'
#
loop_
_entity.id
_entity.type
_entity.pdbx_description
1 polymer ?
#
loop_
_entity_poly.entity_id
_entity_poly.type
_entity_poly.pdbx_seq_one_letter_code
_entity_poly.pdbx_strand_id
1 'polypeptide(L)'
;MRVAGLVAAACLVLAPAARAQSAFSDVLARAGAYVESFQRNFGSVVAEERYEQTIQRTLGANGSVVQRGSGGPVHTVLVSDFLLVQVPGEGWLPFRDVFERDGKQLRDREERLAAIFLTGSRTAIEQARAIMNEGARYNIGNIDRNINVPTLPLPFLTPLHRHRFAFKAGKRDDGDEGVVIEFRETARPTFITTTGGRDLPVTGRFWVDEQAGTVLRTELHALDTSVEAHITVTYHHDSGTGLMVPGRMEERYRRGRDTMEVRGVATYSRLRRFQVSTSEEIAR
;
A
#
# COMPACT_ATOMS: atom_id res chain seq x y z
N MET A 1 -17.45 -61.94 34.36
CA MET A 1 -16.11 -61.58 33.89
C MET A 1 -16.15 -60.16 33.40
N ARG A 2 -15.22 -59.36 33.90
CA ARG A 2 -15.10 -57.90 33.74
C ARG A 2 -14.57 -57.51 32.36
N VAL A 3 -15.20 -56.54 31.70
CA VAL A 3 -14.53 -55.72 30.69
C VAL A 3 -14.78 -54.29 31.11
N ALA A 4 -13.80 -53.71 31.73
CA ALA A 4 -13.72 -52.29 32.05
C ALA A 4 -12.50 -51.72 31.31
N GLY A 5 -12.69 -50.56 30.66
CA GLY A 5 -11.59 -49.62 30.46
C GLY A 5 -10.94 -49.61 29.10
N LEU A 6 -11.30 -48.58 28.32
CA LEU A 6 -10.34 -47.73 27.56
C LEU A 6 -11.11 -46.59 26.85
N VAL A 7 -11.41 -45.52 27.59
CA VAL A 7 -11.80 -44.24 27.03
C VAL A 7 -11.13 -43.18 27.90
N ALA A 8 -9.91 -42.81 27.59
CA ALA A 8 -9.27 -41.63 28.18
C ALA A 8 -7.86 -41.38 27.55
N ALA A 9 -7.80 -40.90 26.32
CA ALA A 9 -6.52 -40.37 25.79
C ALA A 9 -6.66 -39.46 24.53
N ALA A 10 -7.80 -38.85 24.29
CA ALA A 10 -7.97 -38.03 23.07
C ALA A 10 -8.10 -36.50 23.30
N CYS A 11 -8.06 -36.02 24.57
CA CYS A 11 -8.35 -34.57 24.85
C CYS A 11 -7.14 -33.67 25.03
N LEU A 12 -5.90 -34.11 24.92
CA LEU A 12 -4.73 -33.30 25.31
C LEU A 12 -3.97 -32.60 24.17
N VAL A 13 -4.33 -32.86 22.90
CA VAL A 13 -3.56 -32.28 21.76
C VAL A 13 -4.24 -31.02 21.15
N LEU A 14 -5.50 -30.77 21.48
CA LEU A 14 -6.27 -29.65 20.90
C LEU A 14 -6.02 -28.27 21.58
N ALA A 15 -5.54 -28.25 22.82
CA ALA A 15 -5.37 -27.01 23.59
C ALA A 15 -4.29 -26.06 23.04
N PRO A 16 -3.10 -26.50 22.59
CA PRO A 16 -2.08 -25.59 22.06
C PRO A 16 -2.47 -24.97 20.72
N ALA A 17 -3.13 -25.72 19.85
CA ALA A 17 -3.57 -25.21 18.55
C ALA A 17 -4.69 -24.15 18.67
N ALA A 18 -5.64 -24.37 19.60
CA ALA A 18 -6.70 -23.40 19.88
C ALA A 18 -6.13 -22.09 20.47
N ARG A 19 -5.13 -22.18 21.36
CA ARG A 19 -4.45 -21.01 21.95
C ARG A 19 -3.64 -20.24 20.90
N ALA A 20 -2.92 -20.91 20.01
CA ALA A 20 -2.18 -20.27 18.90
C ALA A 20 -3.13 -19.57 17.93
N GLN A 21 -4.27 -20.18 17.61
CA GLN A 21 -5.29 -19.58 16.75
C GLN A 21 -5.92 -18.33 17.39
N SER A 22 -6.21 -18.37 18.70
CA SER A 22 -6.72 -17.21 19.44
C SER A 22 -5.68 -16.06 19.42
N ALA A 23 -4.42 -16.34 19.74
CA ALA A 23 -3.36 -15.33 19.72
C ALA A 23 -3.19 -14.69 18.34
N PHE A 24 -3.24 -15.46 17.27
CA PHE A 24 -3.19 -14.95 15.90
C PHE A 24 -4.39 -14.02 15.58
N SER A 25 -5.60 -14.43 15.98
CA SER A 25 -6.81 -13.63 15.79
C SER A 25 -6.74 -12.30 16.52
N ASP A 26 -6.14 -12.29 17.73
CA ASP A 26 -5.96 -11.07 18.52
C ASP A 26 -4.98 -10.10 17.88
N VAL A 27 -3.86 -10.61 17.33
CA VAL A 27 -2.91 -9.79 16.57
C VAL A 27 -3.58 -9.18 15.35
N LEU A 28 -4.32 -9.98 14.59
CA LEU A 28 -5.03 -9.52 13.40
C LEU A 28 -6.09 -8.45 13.75
N ALA A 29 -6.76 -8.58 14.89
CA ALA A 29 -7.73 -7.59 15.36
C ALA A 29 -7.04 -6.27 15.72
N ARG A 30 -5.91 -6.34 16.49
CA ARG A 30 -5.12 -5.15 16.84
C ARG A 30 -4.58 -4.44 15.59
N ALA A 31 -4.06 -5.21 14.62
CA ALA A 31 -3.58 -4.64 13.35
C ALA A 31 -4.71 -3.92 12.59
N GLY A 32 -5.91 -4.47 12.57
CA GLY A 32 -7.06 -3.79 11.97
C GLY A 32 -7.42 -2.49 12.67
N ALA A 33 -7.50 -2.48 14.00
CA ALA A 33 -7.76 -1.29 14.80
C ALA A 33 -6.65 -0.21 14.63
N TYR A 34 -5.39 -0.65 14.57
CA TYR A 34 -4.27 0.24 14.25
C TYR A 34 -4.46 0.91 12.88
N VAL A 35 -4.80 0.15 11.83
CA VAL A 35 -4.97 0.73 10.49
C VAL A 35 -6.12 1.73 10.44
N GLU A 36 -7.24 1.48 11.10
CA GLU A 36 -8.33 2.46 11.21
C GLU A 36 -7.86 3.75 11.91
N SER A 37 -7.08 3.63 12.98
CA SER A 37 -6.47 4.78 13.65
C SER A 37 -5.46 5.50 12.77
N PHE A 38 -4.60 4.76 12.07
CA PHE A 38 -3.64 5.30 11.12
C PHE A 38 -4.33 6.13 10.04
N GLN A 39 -5.38 5.61 9.41
CA GLN A 39 -6.11 6.31 8.36
C GLN A 39 -6.68 7.65 8.85
N ARG A 40 -7.32 7.66 10.03
CA ARG A 40 -7.84 8.91 10.62
C ARG A 40 -6.75 9.93 10.92
N ASN A 41 -5.63 9.49 11.46
CA ASN A 41 -4.54 10.38 11.86
C ASN A 41 -3.70 10.86 10.68
N PHE A 42 -3.42 9.97 9.72
CA PHE A 42 -2.66 10.29 8.50
C PHE A 42 -3.47 11.13 7.51
N GLY A 43 -4.80 11.08 7.55
CA GLY A 43 -5.68 11.90 6.72
C GLY A 43 -5.53 13.42 6.92
N SER A 44 -4.81 13.85 7.96
CA SER A 44 -4.41 15.23 8.17
C SER A 44 -2.93 15.51 7.88
N VAL A 45 -2.23 14.57 7.27
CA VAL A 45 -0.79 14.65 7.00
C VAL A 45 -0.54 14.69 5.50
N VAL A 46 0.34 15.60 5.09
CA VAL A 46 0.91 15.64 3.75
C VAL A 46 2.38 15.26 3.86
N ALA A 47 2.82 14.26 3.12
CA ALA A 47 4.20 13.87 2.98
C ALA A 47 4.75 14.31 1.63
N GLU A 48 5.97 14.83 1.57
CA GLU A 48 6.67 14.99 0.31
C GLU A 48 7.22 13.65 -0.12
N GLU A 49 6.80 13.21 -1.30
CA GLU A 49 7.27 11.99 -1.93
C GLU A 49 8.30 12.31 -3.00
N ARG A 50 9.47 11.69 -2.95
CA ARG A 50 10.44 11.65 -4.04
C ARG A 50 10.42 10.26 -4.64
N TYR A 51 9.95 10.16 -5.89
CA TYR A 51 9.72 8.91 -6.58
C TYR A 51 10.63 8.78 -7.80
N GLU A 52 11.58 7.85 -7.72
CA GLU A 52 12.52 7.51 -8.79
C GLU A 52 12.01 6.29 -9.55
N GLN A 53 11.95 6.40 -10.86
CA GLN A 53 11.51 5.33 -11.74
C GLN A 53 12.60 5.00 -12.76
N THR A 54 12.82 3.71 -13.00
CA THR A 54 13.81 3.24 -13.96
C THR A 54 13.26 2.08 -14.78
N ILE A 55 13.47 2.13 -16.09
CA ILE A 55 13.23 0.98 -16.96
C ILE A 55 14.55 0.26 -17.17
N GLN A 56 14.59 -1.01 -16.78
CA GLN A 56 15.73 -1.90 -17.01
C GLN A 56 15.35 -2.98 -18.02
N ARG A 57 16.30 -3.38 -18.84
CA ARG A 57 16.14 -4.56 -19.70
C ARG A 57 16.73 -5.75 -18.98
N THR A 58 15.93 -6.79 -18.78
CA THR A 58 16.41 -8.06 -18.25
C THR A 58 17.11 -8.79 -19.40
N LEU A 59 18.31 -9.34 -19.15
CA LEU A 59 18.98 -10.21 -20.10
C LEU A 59 18.13 -11.47 -20.29
N GLY A 60 17.88 -11.87 -21.53
CA GLY A 60 17.26 -13.16 -21.81
C GLY A 60 18.08 -14.31 -21.20
N ALA A 61 17.46 -15.46 -20.99
CA ALA A 61 18.06 -16.64 -20.36
C ALA A 61 19.40 -17.09 -20.97
N ASN A 62 19.76 -16.60 -22.15
CA ASN A 62 21.00 -16.93 -22.89
C ASN A 62 22.08 -15.83 -22.79
N GLY A 63 21.94 -14.86 -21.86
CA GLY A 63 22.98 -13.84 -21.65
C GLY A 63 23.17 -12.83 -22.79
N SER A 64 22.41 -12.92 -23.87
CA SER A 64 22.49 -11.99 -24.99
C SER A 64 21.67 -10.74 -24.72
N VAL A 65 22.35 -9.59 -24.68
CA VAL A 65 21.72 -8.27 -24.67
C VAL A 65 21.03 -8.10 -26.03
N VAL A 66 19.70 -8.17 -26.06
CA VAL A 66 18.95 -7.74 -27.25
C VAL A 66 19.00 -6.22 -27.30
N GLN A 67 20.07 -5.72 -27.88
CA GLN A 67 20.28 -4.31 -28.14
C GLN A 67 19.41 -3.88 -29.33
N ARG A 68 18.15 -3.51 -29.06
CA ARG A 68 17.34 -2.75 -30.02
C ARG A 68 17.11 -1.36 -29.46
N GLY A 69 17.89 -0.40 -29.97
CA GLY A 69 17.78 1.02 -29.67
C GLY A 69 18.93 1.54 -28.81
N SER A 70 19.55 2.57 -29.25
CA SER A 70 20.70 3.31 -28.68
C SER A 70 20.31 4.21 -27.49
N GLY A 71 19.41 3.76 -26.60
CA GLY A 71 19.01 4.51 -25.40
C GLY A 71 19.47 3.79 -24.14
N GLY A 72 20.18 4.49 -23.26
CA GLY A 72 20.48 4.05 -21.91
C GLY A 72 19.19 3.76 -21.09
N PRO A 73 19.31 3.35 -19.82
CA PRO A 73 18.15 3.15 -18.97
C PRO A 73 17.32 4.43 -18.90
N VAL A 74 16.01 4.32 -19.17
CA VAL A 74 15.12 5.46 -19.00
C VAL A 74 14.91 5.65 -17.50
N HIS A 75 15.28 6.83 -17.02
CA HIS A 75 15.17 7.23 -15.61
C HIS A 75 14.37 8.53 -15.52
N THR A 76 13.51 8.64 -14.53
CA THR A 76 12.80 9.88 -14.20
C THR A 76 12.61 9.99 -12.70
N VAL A 77 12.64 11.21 -12.20
CA VAL A 77 12.39 11.55 -10.80
C VAL A 77 11.18 12.47 -10.73
N LEU A 78 10.23 12.09 -9.91
CA LEU A 78 9.07 12.92 -9.59
C LEU A 78 9.18 13.39 -8.15
N VAL A 79 8.75 14.63 -7.88
CA VAL A 79 8.47 15.11 -6.52
C VAL A 79 7.01 15.48 -6.44
N SER A 80 6.36 14.96 -5.41
CA SER A 80 4.91 15.08 -5.25
C SER A 80 4.53 15.27 -3.78
N ASP A 81 3.33 15.80 -3.55
CA ASP A 81 2.66 15.72 -2.28
C ASP A 81 1.84 14.43 -2.24
N PHE A 82 2.08 13.63 -1.22
CA PHE A 82 1.33 12.40 -0.94
C PHE A 82 0.47 12.59 0.30
N LEU A 83 -0.82 12.26 0.19
CA LEU A 83 -1.79 12.37 1.26
C LEU A 83 -2.91 11.34 1.12
N LEU A 84 -3.64 11.09 2.21
CA LEU A 84 -4.89 10.33 2.22
C LEU A 84 -6.06 11.29 2.38
N VAL A 85 -7.09 11.13 1.56
CA VAL A 85 -8.33 11.90 1.66
C VAL A 85 -9.50 10.97 1.90
N GLN A 86 -10.30 11.29 2.89
CA GLN A 86 -11.53 10.55 3.14
C GLN A 86 -12.62 11.02 2.16
N VAL A 87 -13.10 10.08 1.35
CA VAL A 87 -14.16 10.32 0.39
C VAL A 87 -15.44 9.62 0.87
N PRO A 88 -16.56 10.36 1.08
CA PRO A 88 -17.81 9.76 1.50
C PRO A 88 -18.26 8.64 0.55
N GLY A 89 -18.52 7.46 1.10
CA GLY A 89 -18.93 6.28 0.34
C GLY A 89 -17.80 5.48 -0.32
N GLU A 90 -16.60 6.02 -0.44
CA GLU A 90 -15.45 5.35 -1.06
C GLU A 90 -14.33 5.01 -0.07
N GLY A 91 -14.33 5.63 1.12
CA GLY A 91 -13.30 5.44 2.13
C GLY A 91 -12.09 6.35 1.95
N TRP A 92 -10.91 5.86 2.32
CA TRP A 92 -9.66 6.61 2.26
C TRP A 92 -8.97 6.40 0.91
N LEU A 93 -8.89 7.47 0.11
CA LEU A 93 -8.22 7.47 -1.18
C LEU A 93 -6.84 8.11 -1.08
N PRO A 94 -5.80 7.47 -1.62
CA PRO A 94 -4.47 8.04 -1.70
C PRO A 94 -4.37 9.06 -2.83
N PHE A 95 -3.70 10.15 -2.54
CA PHE A 95 -3.44 11.23 -3.47
C PHE A 95 -1.96 11.38 -3.71
N ARG A 96 -1.57 11.56 -4.97
CA ARG A 96 -0.24 11.97 -5.38
C ARG A 96 -0.37 13.16 -6.32
N ASP A 97 -0.04 14.35 -5.85
CA ASP A 97 0.02 15.55 -6.67
C ASP A 97 1.47 15.85 -7.07
N VAL A 98 1.82 15.55 -8.32
CA VAL A 98 3.18 15.76 -8.84
C VAL A 98 3.37 17.24 -9.17
N PHE A 99 4.31 17.89 -8.49
CA PHE A 99 4.64 19.29 -8.72
C PHE A 99 6.01 19.50 -9.37
N GLU A 100 6.90 18.50 -9.39
CA GLU A 100 8.20 18.56 -10.04
C GLU A 100 8.52 17.27 -10.78
N ARG A 101 9.16 17.37 -11.94
CA ARG A 101 9.70 16.25 -12.72
C ARG A 101 11.10 16.57 -13.20
N ASP A 102 12.05 15.69 -12.91
CA ASP A 102 13.45 15.76 -13.33
C ASP A 102 14.09 17.13 -13.03
N GLY A 103 13.80 17.70 -11.85
CA GLY A 103 14.26 19.02 -11.39
C GLY A 103 13.50 20.20 -12.00
N LYS A 104 12.50 19.95 -12.85
CA LYS A 104 11.69 21.02 -13.45
C LYS A 104 10.34 21.10 -12.76
N GLN A 105 10.04 22.28 -12.22
CA GLN A 105 8.73 22.58 -11.63
C GLN A 105 7.65 22.53 -12.72
N LEU A 106 6.55 21.83 -12.43
CA LEU A 106 5.41 21.66 -13.33
C LEU A 106 4.26 22.60 -12.98
N ARG A 107 4.13 22.96 -11.69
CA ARG A 107 3.02 23.78 -11.18
C ARG A 107 3.33 24.37 -9.81
N ASP A 108 2.47 25.32 -9.38
CA ASP A 108 2.48 25.81 -8.01
C ASP A 108 1.90 24.75 -7.06
N ARG A 109 2.64 24.48 -5.99
CA ARG A 109 2.33 23.46 -4.99
C ARG A 109 1.21 23.88 -4.03
N GLU A 110 1.21 25.16 -3.62
CA GLU A 110 0.37 25.63 -2.51
C GLU A 110 -1.08 25.86 -2.95
N GLU A 111 -1.33 26.39 -4.13
CA GLU A 111 -2.66 26.66 -4.64
C GLU A 111 -3.50 25.38 -4.77
N ARG A 112 -2.89 24.29 -5.13
CA ARG A 112 -3.59 23.05 -5.45
C ARG A 112 -4.01 22.27 -4.21
N LEU A 113 -3.16 22.21 -3.20
CA LEU A 113 -3.48 21.61 -1.92
C LEU A 113 -4.60 22.38 -1.21
N ALA A 114 -4.53 23.72 -1.23
CA ALA A 114 -5.57 24.56 -0.66
C ALA A 114 -6.95 24.29 -1.33
N ALA A 115 -6.99 24.18 -2.65
CA ALA A 115 -8.23 23.91 -3.38
C ALA A 115 -8.88 22.56 -3.00
N ILE A 116 -8.08 21.51 -2.78
CA ILE A 116 -8.59 20.19 -2.37
C ILE A 116 -9.24 20.23 -0.99
N PHE A 117 -8.63 20.94 -0.04
CA PHE A 117 -9.07 20.96 1.36
C PHE A 117 -10.15 22.00 1.65
N LEU A 118 -10.19 23.11 0.92
CA LEU A 118 -11.12 24.21 1.18
C LEU A 118 -12.49 24.03 0.52
N THR A 119 -12.59 23.23 -0.53
CA THR A 119 -13.85 23.15 -1.30
C THR A 119 -14.84 22.12 -0.82
N GLY A 120 -14.56 21.27 0.16
CA GLY A 120 -15.48 20.39 0.91
C GLY A 120 -16.72 19.80 0.17
N SER A 121 -16.77 19.87 -1.16
CA SER A 121 -17.92 19.62 -2.01
C SER A 121 -17.69 18.43 -2.95
N ARG A 122 -18.75 18.04 -3.65
CA ARG A 122 -18.69 17.04 -4.75
C ARG A 122 -17.60 17.39 -5.77
N THR A 123 -17.35 18.67 -6.01
CA THR A 123 -16.30 19.22 -6.87
C THR A 123 -14.88 18.86 -6.37
N ALA A 124 -14.66 18.79 -5.04
CA ALA A 124 -13.37 18.38 -4.48
C ALA A 124 -13.05 16.92 -4.80
N ILE A 125 -14.06 16.03 -4.80
CA ILE A 125 -13.89 14.60 -5.15
C ILE A 125 -13.54 14.45 -6.63
N GLU A 126 -14.20 15.22 -7.51
CA GLU A 126 -13.92 15.21 -8.95
C GLU A 126 -12.51 15.75 -9.23
N GLN A 127 -12.11 16.83 -8.57
CA GLN A 127 -10.76 17.38 -8.65
C GLN A 127 -9.74 16.37 -8.15
N ALA A 128 -10.03 15.71 -7.06
CA ALA A 128 -9.22 14.67 -6.49
C ALA A 128 -8.96 13.54 -7.49
N ARG A 129 -10.00 13.00 -8.10
CA ARG A 129 -9.88 11.98 -9.13
C ARG A 129 -9.10 12.47 -10.37
N ALA A 130 -9.30 13.71 -10.77
CA ALA A 130 -8.55 14.31 -11.88
C ALA A 130 -7.05 14.36 -11.58
N ILE A 131 -6.66 14.72 -10.36
CA ILE A 131 -5.26 14.76 -9.90
C ILE A 131 -4.66 13.34 -9.85
N MET A 132 -5.40 12.36 -9.35
CA MET A 132 -4.95 10.97 -9.35
C MET A 132 -4.69 10.47 -10.78
N ASN A 133 -5.59 10.74 -11.71
CA ASN A 133 -5.45 10.36 -13.11
C ASN A 133 -4.29 11.11 -13.81
N GLU A 134 -4.08 12.37 -13.44
CA GLU A 134 -2.94 13.15 -13.93
C GLU A 134 -1.63 12.59 -13.41
N GLY A 135 -1.53 12.30 -12.11
CA GLY A 135 -0.34 11.71 -11.48
C GLY A 135 0.08 10.40 -12.14
N ALA A 136 -0.90 9.58 -12.53
CA ALA A 136 -0.65 8.31 -13.22
C ALA A 136 0.04 8.47 -14.59
N ARG A 137 -0.13 9.62 -15.27
CA ARG A 137 0.50 9.90 -16.58
C ARG A 137 2.01 10.10 -16.51
N TYR A 138 2.54 10.38 -15.32
CA TYR A 138 3.98 10.51 -15.12
C TYR A 138 4.70 9.17 -14.90
N ASN A 139 3.94 8.08 -14.82
CA ASN A 139 4.53 6.75 -14.76
C ASN A 139 5.21 6.40 -16.10
N ILE A 140 6.49 6.03 -16.05
CA ILE A 140 7.22 5.57 -17.23
C ILE A 140 6.98 4.09 -17.50
N GLY A 141 7.19 3.67 -18.76
CA GLY A 141 6.96 2.29 -19.22
C GLY A 141 5.55 2.10 -19.78
N ASN A 142 5.30 0.88 -20.26
CA ASN A 142 4.04 0.49 -20.89
C ASN A 142 3.13 -0.34 -19.96
N ILE A 143 3.32 -0.20 -18.65
CA ILE A 143 2.53 -0.87 -17.61
C ILE A 143 1.73 0.19 -16.87
N ASP A 144 0.41 0.01 -16.84
CA ASP A 144 -0.46 0.83 -15.99
C ASP A 144 -0.22 0.48 -14.51
N ARG A 145 0.19 1.47 -13.73
CA ARG A 145 0.55 1.32 -12.33
C ARG A 145 -0.40 2.13 -11.46
N ASN A 146 -1.56 1.55 -11.17
CA ASN A 146 -2.56 2.11 -10.27
C ASN A 146 -2.43 1.59 -8.82
N ILE A 147 -1.46 0.72 -8.58
CA ILE A 147 -1.22 0.07 -7.27
C ILE A 147 0.04 0.58 -6.57
N ASN A 148 0.75 1.54 -7.15
CA ASN A 148 1.98 2.13 -6.61
C ASN A 148 1.72 3.14 -5.49
N VAL A 149 1.02 2.70 -4.47
CA VAL A 149 0.60 3.52 -3.33
C VAL A 149 1.08 2.87 -2.03
N PRO A 150 1.80 3.60 -1.17
CA PRO A 150 2.43 3.01 0.01
C PRO A 150 1.43 2.48 1.04
N THR A 151 0.21 2.97 1.01
CA THR A 151 -0.85 2.58 1.97
C THR A 151 -1.83 1.56 1.41
N LEU A 152 -1.66 1.10 0.16
CA LEU A 152 -2.63 0.25 -0.52
C LEU A 152 -2.99 -1.04 0.22
N PRO A 153 -2.05 -1.79 0.83
CA PRO A 153 -2.41 -3.04 1.52
C PRO A 153 -3.06 -2.82 2.90
N LEU A 154 -2.89 -1.65 3.52
CA LEU A 154 -3.35 -1.42 4.88
C LEU A 154 -4.86 -1.66 5.08
N PRO A 155 -5.75 -1.20 4.20
CA PRO A 155 -7.19 -1.46 4.30
C PRO A 155 -7.57 -2.94 4.38
N PHE A 156 -6.73 -3.86 3.87
CA PHE A 156 -7.04 -5.30 3.89
C PHE A 156 -7.17 -5.86 5.32
N LEU A 157 -6.50 -5.22 6.30
CA LEU A 157 -6.56 -5.59 7.71
C LEU A 157 -7.82 -5.07 8.41
N THR A 158 -8.50 -4.04 7.87
CA THR A 158 -9.66 -3.44 8.52
C THR A 158 -10.87 -4.37 8.55
N PRO A 159 -11.76 -4.27 9.54
CA PRO A 159 -13.00 -5.05 9.59
C PRO A 159 -13.82 -4.94 8.30
N LEU A 160 -13.81 -3.77 7.65
CA LEU A 160 -14.56 -3.52 6.40
C LEU A 160 -14.09 -4.41 5.25
N HIS A 161 -12.79 -4.67 5.11
CA HIS A 161 -12.24 -5.39 3.96
C HIS A 161 -11.66 -6.76 4.29
N ARG A 162 -11.39 -7.04 5.59
CA ARG A 162 -10.73 -8.28 6.03
C ARG A 162 -11.41 -9.56 5.55
N HIS A 163 -12.74 -9.55 5.44
CA HIS A 163 -13.52 -10.71 4.98
C HIS A 163 -13.20 -11.14 3.53
N ARG A 164 -12.54 -10.27 2.75
CA ARG A 164 -12.15 -10.54 1.36
C ARG A 164 -10.88 -11.38 1.25
N PHE A 165 -10.15 -11.56 2.37
CA PHE A 165 -8.83 -12.16 2.41
C PHE A 165 -8.78 -13.34 3.36
N ALA A 166 -8.01 -14.37 2.98
CA ALA A 166 -7.58 -15.41 3.90
C ALA A 166 -6.24 -14.99 4.51
N PHE A 167 -6.14 -15.09 5.85
CA PHE A 167 -4.95 -14.77 6.60
C PHE A 167 -4.40 -15.98 7.33
N LYS A 168 -3.08 -16.08 7.45
CA LYS A 168 -2.39 -17.09 8.26
C LYS A 168 -1.11 -16.53 8.85
N ALA A 169 -0.62 -17.17 9.92
CA ALA A 169 0.71 -16.87 10.45
C ALA A 169 1.77 -17.20 9.39
N GLY A 170 2.66 -16.27 9.14
CA GLY A 170 3.80 -16.42 8.25
C GLY A 170 5.07 -16.80 8.99
N LYS A 171 6.06 -17.24 8.25
CA LYS A 171 7.40 -17.50 8.78
C LYS A 171 8.16 -16.18 8.88
N ARG A 172 8.84 -15.96 9.99
CA ARG A 172 9.82 -14.88 10.15
C ARG A 172 11.12 -15.26 9.48
N ASP A 173 11.73 -14.30 8.79
CA ASP A 173 13.11 -14.41 8.34
C ASP A 173 14.05 -13.82 9.42
N ASP A 174 15.34 -14.20 9.38
CA ASP A 174 16.32 -13.68 10.33
C ASP A 174 16.46 -12.15 10.18
N GLY A 175 16.29 -11.43 11.29
CA GLY A 175 16.31 -9.97 11.32
C GLY A 175 14.96 -9.28 11.13
N ASP A 176 13.87 -10.02 10.86
CA ASP A 176 12.54 -9.44 10.82
C ASP A 176 12.08 -8.97 12.21
N GLU A 177 11.52 -7.75 12.26
CA GLU A 177 10.84 -7.22 13.44
C GLU A 177 9.34 -7.59 13.39
N GLY A 178 8.76 -7.87 14.58
CA GLY A 178 7.35 -8.20 14.72
C GLY A 178 6.99 -9.63 14.30
N VAL A 179 5.69 -9.88 14.14
CA VAL A 179 5.13 -11.15 13.64
C VAL A 179 4.71 -10.98 12.18
N VAL A 180 4.80 -12.08 11.42
CA VAL A 180 4.43 -12.08 10.00
C VAL A 180 3.00 -12.59 9.83
N ILE A 181 2.18 -11.83 9.13
CA ILE A 181 0.83 -12.21 8.71
C ILE A 181 0.84 -12.33 7.18
N GLU A 182 0.68 -13.53 6.67
CA GLU A 182 0.48 -13.75 5.22
C GLU A 182 -0.99 -13.57 4.87
N PHE A 183 -1.24 -12.97 3.70
CA PHE A 183 -2.59 -12.83 3.17
C PHE A 183 -2.71 -13.29 1.72
N ARG A 184 -3.91 -13.70 1.35
CA ARG A 184 -4.32 -14.01 -0.02
C ARG A 184 -5.76 -13.56 -0.24
N GLU A 185 -5.99 -12.79 -1.29
CA GLU A 185 -7.34 -12.38 -1.66
C GLU A 185 -8.16 -13.58 -2.16
N THR A 186 -9.38 -13.71 -1.67
CA THR A 186 -10.31 -14.81 -1.98
C THR A 186 -11.63 -14.35 -2.59
N ALA A 187 -11.99 -13.08 -2.37
CA ALA A 187 -13.24 -12.51 -2.88
C ALA A 187 -13.16 -12.11 -4.35
N ARG A 188 -14.31 -12.09 -5.01
CA ARG A 188 -14.52 -11.55 -6.36
C ARG A 188 -15.72 -10.58 -6.33
N PRO A 189 -15.69 -9.50 -7.15
CA PRO A 189 -14.53 -8.99 -7.87
C PRO A 189 -13.39 -8.66 -6.92
N THR A 190 -12.13 -8.65 -7.41
CA THR A 190 -10.97 -8.36 -6.57
C THR A 190 -10.93 -6.90 -6.12
N PHE A 191 -10.21 -6.62 -5.04
CA PHE A 191 -10.00 -5.26 -4.53
C PHE A 191 -9.27 -4.39 -5.55
N ILE A 192 -8.35 -5.00 -6.30
CA ILE A 192 -7.61 -4.36 -7.37
C ILE A 192 -8.08 -4.94 -8.71
N THR A 193 -8.29 -4.07 -9.69
CA THR A 193 -8.59 -4.47 -11.07
C THR A 193 -7.56 -3.86 -12.02
N THR A 194 -7.35 -4.51 -13.16
CA THR A 194 -6.59 -3.91 -14.27
C THR A 194 -7.38 -2.74 -14.86
N THR A 195 -6.73 -1.88 -15.65
CA THR A 195 -7.40 -0.79 -16.40
C THR A 195 -8.50 -1.29 -17.34
N GLY A 196 -8.43 -2.55 -17.77
CA GLY A 196 -9.50 -3.23 -18.53
C GLY A 196 -10.62 -3.83 -17.66
N GLY A 197 -10.64 -3.56 -16.35
CA GLY A 197 -11.69 -4.03 -15.43
C GLY A 197 -11.59 -5.52 -15.06
N ARG A 198 -10.49 -6.20 -15.40
CA ARG A 198 -10.27 -7.60 -15.03
C ARG A 198 -9.78 -7.70 -13.60
N ASP A 199 -10.20 -8.73 -12.90
CA ASP A 199 -9.72 -9.09 -11.58
C ASP A 199 -8.20 -9.25 -11.55
N LEU A 200 -7.55 -8.63 -10.56
CA LEU A 200 -6.13 -8.76 -10.28
C LEU A 200 -5.93 -9.21 -8.82
N PRO A 201 -5.98 -10.53 -8.56
CA PRO A 201 -5.86 -11.04 -7.20
C PRO A 201 -4.48 -10.77 -6.62
N VAL A 202 -4.45 -10.48 -5.33
CA VAL A 202 -3.22 -10.17 -4.62
C VAL A 202 -2.93 -11.15 -3.50
N THR A 203 -1.64 -11.31 -3.25
CA THR A 203 -1.08 -12.00 -2.08
C THR A 203 -0.03 -11.11 -1.44
N GLY A 204 0.39 -11.43 -0.22
CA GLY A 204 1.49 -10.69 0.40
C GLY A 204 1.65 -10.98 1.87
N ARG A 205 2.39 -10.10 2.53
CA ARG A 205 2.74 -10.21 3.94
C ARG A 205 2.65 -8.85 4.64
N PHE A 206 2.30 -8.89 5.92
CA PHE A 206 2.45 -7.79 6.85
C PHE A 206 3.41 -8.20 7.96
N TRP A 207 4.32 -7.32 8.33
CA TRP A 207 5.10 -7.39 9.56
C TRP A 207 4.45 -6.46 10.57
N VAL A 208 4.05 -7.02 11.69
CA VAL A 208 3.21 -6.32 12.67
C VAL A 208 3.81 -6.45 14.05
N ASP A 209 3.90 -5.35 14.78
CA ASP A 209 4.18 -5.40 16.20
C ASP A 209 3.08 -6.19 16.91
N GLU A 210 3.46 -7.24 17.62
CA GLU A 210 2.51 -8.17 18.22
C GLU A 210 1.64 -7.52 19.29
N GLN A 211 2.17 -6.54 20.03
CA GLN A 211 1.48 -5.92 21.14
C GLN A 211 0.59 -4.75 20.71
N ALA A 212 1.15 -3.85 19.90
CA ALA A 212 0.46 -2.63 19.46
C ALA A 212 -0.39 -2.84 18.19
N GLY A 213 -0.14 -3.90 17.43
CA GLY A 213 -0.77 -4.08 16.11
C GLY A 213 -0.20 -3.17 15.03
N THR A 214 0.88 -2.43 15.33
CA THR A 214 1.50 -1.48 14.42
C THR A 214 2.07 -2.20 13.20
N VAL A 215 1.72 -1.75 12.00
CA VAL A 215 2.30 -2.28 10.76
C VAL A 215 3.67 -1.63 10.54
N LEU A 216 4.70 -2.47 10.48
CA LEU A 216 6.09 -2.08 10.30
C LEU A 216 6.54 -2.17 8.84
N ARG A 217 6.02 -3.16 8.13
CA ARG A 217 6.34 -3.41 6.73
C ARG A 217 5.17 -4.09 6.03
N THR A 218 5.00 -3.83 4.75
CA THR A 218 4.06 -4.54 3.89
C THR A 218 4.76 -5.05 2.64
N GLU A 219 4.30 -6.18 2.14
CA GLU A 219 4.69 -6.74 0.87
C GLU A 219 3.43 -7.17 0.13
N LEU A 220 3.33 -6.77 -1.13
CA LEU A 220 2.20 -7.06 -2.00
C LEU A 220 2.69 -7.65 -3.31
N HIS A 221 2.12 -8.77 -3.69
CA HIS A 221 2.30 -9.39 -4.99
C HIS A 221 0.97 -9.40 -5.73
N ALA A 222 0.98 -8.88 -6.95
CA ALA A 222 -0.12 -9.00 -7.89
C ALA A 222 0.38 -9.75 -9.12
N LEU A 223 -0.35 -10.79 -9.53
CA LEU A 223 0.03 -11.61 -10.66
C LEU A 223 -1.19 -12.00 -11.47
N ASP A 224 -1.18 -11.62 -12.75
CA ASP A 224 -2.08 -12.16 -13.76
C ASP A 224 -1.29 -12.62 -15.00
N THR A 225 -1.99 -12.98 -16.06
CA THR A 225 -1.35 -13.42 -17.32
C THR A 225 -0.54 -12.32 -18.02
N SER A 226 -0.75 -11.06 -17.66
CA SER A 226 -0.17 -9.89 -18.34
C SER A 226 0.82 -9.11 -17.51
N VAL A 227 0.69 -9.11 -16.17
CA VAL A 227 1.49 -8.27 -15.27
C VAL A 227 1.88 -9.07 -14.03
N GLU A 228 3.15 -8.97 -13.66
CA GLU A 228 3.69 -9.34 -12.35
C GLU A 228 4.14 -8.05 -11.64
N ALA A 229 3.60 -7.79 -10.47
CA ALA A 229 3.97 -6.65 -9.65
C ALA A 229 4.39 -7.10 -8.25
N HIS A 230 5.47 -6.52 -7.76
CA HIS A 230 5.95 -6.72 -6.40
C HIS A 230 6.21 -5.36 -5.77
N ILE A 231 5.56 -5.08 -4.64
CA ILE A 231 5.66 -3.81 -3.93
C ILE A 231 5.98 -4.09 -2.47
N THR A 232 7.02 -3.44 -1.95
CA THR A 232 7.39 -3.49 -0.53
C THR A 232 7.36 -2.07 0.04
N VAL A 233 6.78 -1.90 1.22
CA VAL A 233 6.77 -0.63 1.94
C VAL A 233 7.28 -0.84 3.35
N THR A 234 8.23 -0.01 3.78
CA THR A 234 8.66 0.07 5.18
C THR A 234 8.10 1.34 5.81
N TYR A 235 7.67 1.21 7.07
CA TYR A 235 7.14 2.32 7.87
C TYR A 235 8.11 2.62 9.00
N HIS A 236 8.13 3.87 9.44
CA HIS A 236 8.91 4.30 10.59
C HIS A 236 8.12 5.30 11.42
N HIS A 237 8.50 5.45 12.67
CA HIS A 237 7.93 6.47 13.55
C HIS A 237 8.53 7.83 13.21
N ASP A 238 7.69 8.78 12.85
CA ASP A 238 8.07 10.19 12.64
C ASP A 238 7.85 10.98 13.93
N SER A 239 8.93 11.53 14.49
CA SER A 239 8.86 12.28 15.75
C SER A 239 8.12 13.61 15.62
N GLY A 240 8.05 14.20 14.43
CA GLY A 240 7.38 15.47 14.18
C GLY A 240 5.85 15.35 14.21
N THR A 241 5.31 14.27 13.65
CA THR A 241 3.88 14.02 13.64
C THR A 241 3.41 13.07 14.75
N GLY A 242 4.34 12.32 15.36
CA GLY A 242 4.03 11.27 16.34
C GLY A 242 3.36 10.03 15.73
N LEU A 243 3.44 9.85 14.42
CA LEU A 243 2.79 8.77 13.70
C LEU A 243 3.80 7.79 13.09
N MET A 244 3.37 6.56 12.87
CA MET A 244 4.02 5.68 11.91
C MET A 244 3.67 6.17 10.51
N VAL A 245 4.67 6.34 9.66
CA VAL A 245 4.51 6.88 8.31
C VAL A 245 5.25 6.01 7.32
N PRO A 246 4.84 5.96 6.04
CA PRO A 246 5.66 5.36 5.01
C PRO A 246 7.04 6.03 4.97
N GLY A 247 8.10 5.24 5.02
CA GLY A 247 9.47 5.74 4.88
C GLY A 247 10.02 5.49 3.48
N ARG A 248 9.79 4.28 3.00
CA ARG A 248 10.28 3.85 1.69
C ARG A 248 9.33 2.85 1.06
N MET A 249 9.06 3.02 -0.21
CA MET A 249 8.38 2.05 -1.06
C MET A 249 9.32 1.63 -2.19
N GLU A 250 9.43 0.34 -2.42
CA GLU A 250 10.14 -0.25 -3.54
C GLU A 250 9.15 -1.06 -4.37
N GLU A 251 9.20 -0.89 -5.68
CA GLU A 251 8.31 -1.59 -6.58
C GLU A 251 9.05 -2.14 -7.80
N ARG A 252 8.55 -3.25 -8.28
CA ARG A 252 9.04 -3.90 -9.49
C ARG A 252 7.86 -4.44 -10.27
N TYR A 253 7.85 -4.13 -11.56
CA TYR A 253 6.84 -4.59 -12.49
C TYR A 253 7.46 -5.26 -13.70
N ARG A 254 6.89 -6.39 -14.10
CA ARG A 254 7.19 -7.07 -15.35
C ARG A 254 5.91 -7.34 -16.11
N ARG A 255 5.94 -7.23 -17.42
CA ARG A 255 4.81 -7.51 -18.29
C ARG A 255 5.02 -8.82 -19.04
N GLY A 256 4.30 -9.87 -18.63
CA GLY A 256 4.30 -11.16 -19.29
C GLY A 256 5.72 -11.70 -19.57
N ARG A 257 5.99 -11.97 -20.84
CA ARG A 257 7.31 -12.43 -21.32
C ARG A 257 8.25 -11.27 -21.71
N ASP A 258 7.90 -10.06 -21.37
CA ASP A 258 8.70 -8.89 -21.71
C ASP A 258 10.06 -8.95 -21.00
N THR A 259 11.11 -8.59 -21.73
CA THR A 259 12.46 -8.48 -21.15
C THR A 259 12.66 -7.15 -20.42
N MET A 260 11.63 -6.33 -20.37
CA MET A 260 11.65 -5.03 -19.69
C MET A 260 11.06 -5.13 -18.29
N GLU A 261 11.78 -4.59 -17.33
CA GLU A 261 11.35 -4.44 -15.96
C GLU A 261 11.29 -2.95 -15.62
N VAL A 262 10.18 -2.52 -15.03
CA VAL A 262 10.07 -1.18 -14.44
C VAL A 262 10.32 -1.30 -12.95
N ARG A 263 11.25 -0.51 -12.43
CA ARG A 263 11.52 -0.36 -11.00
C ARG A 263 11.15 1.03 -10.55
N GLY A 264 10.58 1.13 -9.36
CA GLY A 264 10.30 2.37 -8.68
C GLY A 264 10.83 2.35 -7.26
N VAL A 265 11.32 3.50 -6.80
CA VAL A 265 11.68 3.73 -5.40
C VAL A 265 11.11 5.06 -4.99
N ALA A 266 10.21 5.05 -4.01
CA ALA A 266 9.69 6.26 -3.39
C ALA A 266 10.22 6.41 -1.96
N THR A 267 10.58 7.62 -1.58
CA THR A 267 10.93 8.01 -0.21
C THR A 267 10.02 9.13 0.24
N TYR A 268 9.62 9.10 1.51
CA TYR A 268 8.66 10.05 2.08
C TYR A 268 9.36 10.87 3.17
N SER A 269 9.18 12.19 3.10
CA SER A 269 9.83 13.14 3.99
C SER A 269 8.99 14.39 4.19
N ARG A 270 9.48 15.36 4.97
CA ARG A 270 8.86 16.68 5.17
C ARG A 270 7.37 16.58 5.51
N LEU A 271 7.03 15.69 6.43
CA LEU A 271 5.66 15.49 6.87
C LEU A 271 5.11 16.76 7.53
N ARG A 272 3.92 17.17 7.10
CA ARG A 272 3.23 18.37 7.58
C ARG A 272 1.81 18.02 7.97
N ARG A 273 1.35 18.50 9.13
CA ARG A 273 -0.08 18.40 9.46
C ARG A 273 -0.85 19.52 8.79
N PHE A 274 -1.93 19.17 8.14
CA PHE A 274 -2.91 20.11 7.62
C PHE A 274 -3.98 20.32 8.70
N GLN A 275 -4.21 21.59 9.09
CA GLN A 275 -5.34 21.97 9.92
C GLN A 275 -6.31 22.74 9.04
N VAL A 276 -7.49 22.17 8.80
CA VAL A 276 -8.60 22.91 8.18
C VAL A 276 -9.30 23.68 9.31
N SER A 277 -9.02 24.96 9.43
CA SER A 277 -9.83 25.85 10.28
C SER A 277 -11.07 26.26 9.49
N THR A 278 -12.20 25.65 9.76
CA THR A 278 -13.51 26.18 9.36
C THR A 278 -13.86 27.30 10.32
N SER A 279 -13.69 28.57 9.94
CA SER A 279 -14.35 29.68 10.57
C SER A 279 -15.77 29.75 10.00
N GLU A 280 -16.77 29.25 10.74
CA GLU A 280 -18.17 29.62 10.51
C GLU A 280 -18.33 31.06 10.93
N GLU A 281 -18.38 31.99 10.01
CA GLU A 281 -18.85 33.33 10.20
C GLU A 281 -20.38 33.25 10.25
N ILE A 282 -20.96 33.19 11.45
CA ILE A 282 -22.40 33.33 11.64
C ILE A 282 -22.71 34.81 11.36
N ALA A 283 -23.16 35.06 10.14
CA ALA A 283 -23.77 36.36 9.81
C ALA A 283 -25.01 36.56 10.67
N ARG A 284 -24.94 37.54 11.54
CA ARG A 284 -26.08 38.04 12.35
C ARG A 284 -26.93 38.99 11.53
#